data_3d7c4c03dedc9e4b5ce84c2039677157
#
_entry.id   3d7c4c03dedc9e4b5ce84c2039677157
#
_cell.length_a   1.000
_cell.length_b   1.000
_cell.length_c   1.000
_cell.angle_alpha   90.00
_cell.angle_beta   90.00
_cell.angle_gamma   90.00
#
_symmetry.space_group_name_H-M   'P 1'
#
loop_
_entity.id
_entity.type
_entity.pdbx_description
1 polymer ?
#
loop_
_entity_poly.entity_id
_entity_poly.type
_entity_poly.pdbx_seq_one_letter_code
_entity_poly.pdbx_strand_id
1 'polypeptide(L)'
;MGNKTEYYIHGVNGPVIKVRGGRSLPRMSLVYVGEQRLFGEVVSSAGEESIVQIYEDSGGLKAGEPVFPTNEPMSVRLGPGMIGGIFDGIGRPLQAIEAMAGSFITKGINIESLDEKRLWEVEVLIKEGDELRPGQFFAKCRESEMTEHRSMVPPGVSGRAVEVKPSGSYTVTEPIAYVEDARGERTPLCLSQKWPVREPRPFADRRPIDRPLVTGQRVIDTLFPVGKGGCAAIPGPFGAGKTVVQHQLAKWSDADIIVYLGCGERGNEMTQVLDEFRELKDPRSGRPLMERTILVANTSNMPVAAREASIYTGMTIAEYYRDMGYHVALMADSTSRWAEALREISGRLEEMPAEESFPAYLPSRLAGFYERAGFVDTLSGTEGSVTVIGAVSPQGGDFSEPVTQNTQRFVRCFWALDRSLAYARHFPSINWNNSYTEYFNDLIPWYSENFGEDFTELRVRIMALLNEESSLMEIVKLIGADILPDDQKLIIETAKVIREGFLQQNAFHATDTYMKPADQMSMLRVILRLYDGAKDLVAQNIPLRQLVDTGVFTALERMKFELGGGKPAAEFMELVDNAVASVRRANA
;
A
#
# COMPACT_ATOMS: atom_id res chain seq x y z
N MET A 1 3.20 4.18 54.04
CA MET A 1 4.53 3.86 53.49
C MET A 1 4.41 4.07 51.99
N GLY A 2 5.03 5.16 51.48
CA GLY A 2 4.92 5.44 50.03
C GLY A 2 5.56 4.34 49.23
N ASN A 3 4.85 3.86 48.20
CA ASN A 3 5.41 3.00 47.15
C ASN A 3 6.64 3.72 46.59
N LYS A 4 7.85 3.26 46.94
CA LYS A 4 9.05 3.66 46.22
C LYS A 4 8.86 3.14 44.80
N THR A 5 8.70 4.04 43.85
CA THR A 5 8.70 3.72 42.42
C THR A 5 9.99 2.95 42.14
N GLU A 6 9.85 1.73 41.67
CA GLU A 6 10.96 0.80 41.43
C GLU A 6 11.86 1.33 40.28
N TYR A 7 11.29 2.13 39.36
CA TYR A 7 11.96 2.69 38.18
C TYR A 7 11.79 4.20 38.10
N TYR A 8 12.84 4.89 37.67
CA TYR A 8 12.85 6.36 37.55
C TYR A 8 13.72 6.82 36.38
N ILE A 9 13.42 8.00 35.85
CA ILE A 9 14.19 8.64 34.78
C ILE A 9 15.56 9.04 35.35
N HIS A 10 16.64 8.57 34.74
CA HIS A 10 18.02 8.94 35.06
C HIS A 10 18.56 10.02 34.12
N GLY A 11 18.16 10.03 32.86
CA GLY A 11 18.55 11.01 31.84
C GLY A 11 17.56 11.13 30.71
N VAL A 12 17.50 12.32 30.11
CA VAL A 12 16.62 12.63 28.96
C VAL A 12 17.44 13.14 27.78
N ASN A 13 17.29 12.53 26.62
CA ASN A 13 17.91 12.95 25.36
C ASN A 13 16.84 12.99 24.25
N GLY A 14 16.05 14.07 24.22
CA GLY A 14 14.91 14.15 23.33
C GLY A 14 13.90 13.01 23.56
N PRO A 15 13.50 12.26 22.54
CA PRO A 15 12.56 11.14 22.67
C PRO A 15 13.18 9.88 23.29
N VAL A 16 14.48 9.89 23.59
CA VAL A 16 15.20 8.77 24.23
C VAL A 16 15.49 9.10 25.67
N ILE A 17 15.06 8.25 26.58
CA ILE A 17 15.35 8.40 28.02
C ILE A 17 16.12 7.21 28.58
N LYS A 18 16.98 7.48 29.55
CA LYS A 18 17.64 6.47 30.36
C LYS A 18 16.86 6.28 31.66
N VAL A 19 16.48 5.04 31.92
CA VAL A 19 15.69 4.63 33.10
C VAL A 19 16.56 3.75 33.99
N ARG A 20 16.54 3.97 35.28
CA ARG A 20 17.17 3.08 36.27
C ARG A 20 16.14 2.48 37.21
N GLY A 21 16.38 1.23 37.61
CA GLY A 21 15.54 0.51 38.57
C GLY A 21 16.21 -0.73 39.11
N GLY A 22 15.52 -1.45 40.00
CA GLY A 22 16.07 -2.63 40.68
C GLY A 22 16.29 -3.84 39.78
N ARG A 23 15.72 -3.84 38.55
CA ARG A 23 15.90 -4.88 37.54
C ARG A 23 15.88 -4.26 36.15
N SER A 24 16.41 -4.98 35.15
CA SER A 24 16.25 -4.59 33.76
C SER A 24 14.79 -4.76 33.28
N LEU A 25 14.29 -3.80 32.52
CA LEU A 25 12.98 -3.89 31.88
C LEU A 25 13.05 -4.83 30.66
N PRO A 26 12.01 -5.60 30.41
CA PRO A 26 11.95 -6.44 29.19
C PRO A 26 12.05 -5.58 27.93
N ARG A 27 12.88 -5.98 26.97
CA ARG A 27 12.96 -5.29 25.67
C ARG A 27 11.63 -5.38 24.94
N MET A 28 11.32 -4.33 24.19
CA MET A 28 10.07 -4.18 23.43
C MET A 28 8.80 -4.11 24.30
N SER A 29 8.96 -3.98 25.64
CA SER A 29 7.81 -3.74 26.51
C SER A 29 7.42 -2.28 26.55
N LEU A 30 6.11 -2.03 26.63
CA LEU A 30 5.52 -0.71 26.81
C LEU A 30 5.74 -0.24 28.26
N VAL A 31 6.07 1.03 28.42
CA VAL A 31 6.17 1.70 29.72
C VAL A 31 5.44 3.04 29.69
N TYR A 32 4.93 3.48 30.82
CA TYR A 32 4.44 4.85 31.00
C TYR A 32 5.48 5.67 31.73
N VAL A 33 5.82 6.83 31.17
CA VAL A 33 6.96 7.64 31.60
C VAL A 33 6.50 8.98 32.20
N GLY A 34 7.05 9.31 33.38
CA GLY A 34 6.78 10.55 34.06
C GLY A 34 5.40 10.61 34.72
N GLU A 35 5.15 11.73 35.39
CA GLU A 35 3.84 11.99 36.02
C GLU A 35 2.70 12.09 35.00
N GLN A 36 3.00 12.52 33.79
CA GLN A 36 2.06 12.63 32.68
C GLN A 36 1.76 11.28 31.96
N ARG A 37 2.46 10.21 32.34
CA ARG A 37 2.30 8.86 31.79
C ARG A 37 2.43 8.79 30.26
N LEU A 38 3.50 9.39 29.73
CA LEU A 38 3.79 9.34 28.30
C LEU A 38 4.07 7.90 27.84
N PHE A 39 3.60 7.54 26.67
CA PHE A 39 3.87 6.24 26.08
C PHE A 39 5.35 6.10 25.70
N GLY A 40 5.98 5.00 26.11
CA GLY A 40 7.34 4.66 25.73
C GLY A 40 7.54 3.15 25.57
N GLU A 41 8.54 2.77 24.82
CA GLU A 41 8.93 1.38 24.59
C GLU A 41 10.38 1.15 24.98
N VAL A 42 10.68 0.05 25.64
CA VAL A 42 12.04 -0.33 26.04
C VAL A 42 12.82 -0.82 24.82
N VAL A 43 13.79 -0.05 24.35
CA VAL A 43 14.63 -0.37 23.19
C VAL A 43 15.78 -1.30 23.57
N SER A 44 16.43 -1.01 24.69
CA SER A 44 17.54 -1.84 25.20
C SER A 44 17.58 -1.84 26.71
N SER A 45 18.18 -2.88 27.29
CA SER A 45 18.39 -3.01 28.72
C SER A 45 19.74 -3.64 28.99
N ALA A 46 20.49 -3.08 29.93
CA ALA A 46 21.78 -3.57 30.37
C ALA A 46 21.96 -3.34 31.89
N GLY A 47 21.96 -4.42 32.65
CA GLY A 47 22.06 -4.34 34.12
C GLY A 47 20.85 -3.62 34.74
N GLU A 48 21.08 -2.56 35.48
CA GLU A 48 20.05 -1.75 36.12
C GLU A 48 19.56 -0.57 35.27
N GLU A 49 20.12 -0.39 34.08
CA GLU A 49 19.80 0.69 33.16
C GLU A 49 19.05 0.18 31.94
N SER A 50 17.96 0.86 31.61
CA SER A 50 17.16 0.59 30.41
C SER A 50 17.03 1.87 29.59
N ILE A 51 17.10 1.73 28.25
CA ILE A 51 16.86 2.83 27.33
C ILE A 51 15.41 2.69 26.81
N VAL A 52 14.66 3.78 26.96
CA VAL A 52 13.26 3.85 26.55
C VAL A 52 13.10 4.94 25.50
N GLN A 53 12.39 4.62 24.44
CA GLN A 53 12.00 5.54 23.40
C GLN A 53 10.56 6.00 23.62
N ILE A 54 10.32 7.31 23.64
CA ILE A 54 9.00 7.89 23.89
C ILE A 54 8.30 8.19 22.58
N TYR A 55 7.03 7.82 22.50
CA TYR A 55 6.15 7.98 21.34
C TYR A 55 5.42 9.33 21.30
N GLU A 56 5.58 10.14 22.34
CA GLU A 56 4.97 11.45 22.48
C GLU A 56 6.04 12.53 22.62
N ASP A 57 5.64 13.80 22.70
CA ASP A 57 6.59 14.89 22.97
C ASP A 57 7.15 14.79 24.40
N SER A 58 8.45 14.54 24.49
CA SER A 58 9.18 14.38 25.75
C SER A 58 9.52 15.69 26.46
N GLY A 59 9.16 16.85 25.89
CA GLY A 59 9.45 18.15 26.49
C GLY A 59 8.85 18.29 27.90
N GLY A 60 9.67 18.70 28.87
CA GLY A 60 9.26 18.87 30.26
C GLY A 60 9.54 17.69 31.19
N LEU A 61 9.90 16.50 30.66
CA LEU A 61 10.34 15.37 31.49
C LEU A 61 11.62 15.71 32.25
N LYS A 62 11.70 15.26 33.52
CA LYS A 62 12.81 15.52 34.40
C LYS A 62 13.41 14.24 34.97
N ALA A 63 14.70 14.26 35.25
CA ALA A 63 15.33 13.18 35.99
C ALA A 63 14.68 13.05 37.38
N GLY A 64 14.48 11.80 37.80
CA GLY A 64 13.81 11.46 39.05
C GLY A 64 12.30 11.19 38.93
N GLU A 65 11.67 11.54 37.80
CA GLU A 65 10.25 11.17 37.57
C GLU A 65 10.07 9.65 37.47
N PRO A 66 8.89 9.13 37.87
CA PRO A 66 8.62 7.71 37.90
C PRO A 66 8.44 7.11 36.51
N VAL A 67 8.75 5.81 36.37
CA VAL A 67 8.46 5.02 35.17
C VAL A 67 7.66 3.78 35.58
N PHE A 68 6.60 3.49 34.85
CA PHE A 68 5.64 2.42 35.16
C PHE A 68 5.67 1.35 34.04
N PRO A 69 6.32 0.19 34.27
CA PRO A 69 6.33 -0.88 33.29
C PRO A 69 4.95 -1.58 33.20
N THR A 70 4.56 -1.92 31.98
CA THR A 70 3.35 -2.71 31.73
C THR A 70 3.65 -4.21 31.58
N ASN A 71 4.89 -4.55 31.20
CA ASN A 71 5.34 -5.88 30.79
C ASN A 71 4.60 -6.45 29.57
N GLU A 72 3.88 -5.61 28.85
CA GLU A 72 3.20 -5.95 27.61
C GLU A 72 3.90 -5.25 26.43
N PRO A 73 3.96 -5.88 25.24
CA PRO A 73 4.48 -5.21 24.05
C PRO A 73 3.51 -4.12 23.57
N MET A 74 4.04 -3.18 22.76
CA MET A 74 3.19 -2.21 22.08
C MET A 74 2.19 -2.94 21.18
N SER A 75 0.92 -2.80 21.47
CA SER A 75 -0.18 -3.53 20.83
C SER A 75 -1.27 -2.58 20.37
N VAL A 76 -1.98 -2.96 19.32
CA VAL A 76 -3.20 -2.29 18.87
C VAL A 76 -4.41 -3.20 19.15
N ARG A 77 -5.51 -2.59 19.58
CA ARG A 77 -6.79 -3.31 19.72
C ARG A 77 -7.49 -3.33 18.35
N LEU A 78 -7.70 -4.51 17.82
CA LEU A 78 -8.30 -4.80 16.53
C LEU A 78 -9.72 -5.29 16.71
N GLY A 79 -10.67 -4.80 15.93
CA GLY A 79 -12.08 -5.15 16.02
C GLY A 79 -12.95 -4.30 15.09
N PRO A 80 -14.28 -4.45 15.14
CA PRO A 80 -15.18 -3.65 14.31
C PRO A 80 -15.14 -2.17 14.73
N GLY A 81 -15.15 -1.28 13.73
CA GLY A 81 -15.07 0.16 13.92
C GLY A 81 -13.73 0.77 13.50
N MET A 82 -12.83 -0.02 12.91
CA MET A 82 -11.60 0.49 12.32
C MET A 82 -11.82 1.08 10.93
N ILE A 83 -12.73 0.50 10.14
CA ILE A 83 -13.05 1.01 8.80
C ILE A 83 -13.68 2.41 8.91
N GLY A 84 -13.21 3.32 8.06
CA GLY A 84 -13.57 4.74 8.11
C GLY A 84 -12.86 5.52 9.22
N GLY A 85 -12.06 4.84 10.05
CA GLY A 85 -11.28 5.43 11.14
C GLY A 85 -10.00 6.09 10.65
N ILE A 86 -9.55 7.09 11.44
CA ILE A 86 -8.30 7.80 11.25
C ILE A 86 -7.50 7.66 12.54
N PHE A 87 -6.35 7.00 12.44
CA PHE A 87 -5.51 6.67 13.58
C PHE A 87 -4.18 7.40 13.50
N ASP A 88 -3.54 7.65 14.65
CA ASP A 88 -2.16 8.09 14.67
C ASP A 88 -1.17 6.90 14.55
N GLY A 89 0.13 7.18 14.58
CA GLY A 89 1.18 6.18 14.39
C GLY A 89 1.20 5.05 15.43
N ILE A 90 0.58 5.25 16.59
CA ILE A 90 0.47 4.25 17.66
C ILE A 90 -0.94 3.66 17.83
N GLY A 91 -1.83 3.95 16.85
CA GLY A 91 -3.16 3.36 16.78
C GLY A 91 -4.23 4.08 17.59
N ARG A 92 -4.02 5.32 18.05
CA ARG A 92 -5.05 6.11 18.72
C ARG A 92 -5.96 6.80 17.70
N PRO A 93 -7.28 6.79 17.89
CA PRO A 93 -8.22 7.43 16.95
C PRO A 93 -8.15 8.96 17.07
N LEU A 94 -7.72 9.62 15.97
CA LEU A 94 -7.52 11.08 15.95
C LEU A 94 -8.80 11.87 16.21
N GLN A 95 -9.94 11.39 15.73
CA GLN A 95 -11.25 12.02 15.96
C GLN A 95 -11.66 12.01 17.44
N ALA A 96 -11.35 10.93 18.17
CA ALA A 96 -11.62 10.86 19.60
C ALA A 96 -10.66 11.76 20.38
N ILE A 97 -9.40 11.87 19.97
CA ILE A 97 -8.42 12.80 20.56
C ILE A 97 -8.89 14.25 20.35
N GLU A 98 -9.34 14.62 19.14
CA GLU A 98 -9.85 15.94 18.83
C GLU A 98 -11.07 16.30 19.68
N ALA A 99 -11.99 15.37 19.87
CA ALA A 99 -13.19 15.57 20.68
C ALA A 99 -12.85 15.81 22.18
N MET A 100 -11.76 15.22 22.68
CA MET A 100 -11.33 15.33 24.09
C MET A 100 -10.41 16.53 24.35
N ALA A 101 -9.49 16.81 23.44
CA ALA A 101 -8.37 17.74 23.64
C ALA A 101 -8.40 18.95 22.70
N GLY A 102 -9.34 19.01 21.74
CA GLY A 102 -9.38 20.02 20.71
C GLY A 102 -8.32 19.78 19.62
N SER A 103 -7.93 20.84 18.91
CA SER A 103 -7.05 20.77 17.74
C SER A 103 -5.59 20.40 18.03
N PHE A 104 -5.21 20.22 19.30
CA PHE A 104 -3.85 19.86 19.69
C PHE A 104 -3.84 18.51 20.41
N ILE A 105 -2.91 17.63 20.04
CA ILE A 105 -2.69 16.36 20.73
C ILE A 105 -1.99 16.69 22.07
N THR A 106 -2.73 16.60 23.16
CA THR A 106 -2.17 16.75 24.51
C THR A 106 -1.42 15.49 24.94
N LYS A 107 -0.41 15.67 25.78
CA LYS A 107 0.45 14.58 26.28
C LYS A 107 -0.31 13.64 27.21
N GLY A 108 0.06 12.36 27.20
CA GLY A 108 -0.48 11.35 28.12
C GLY A 108 -1.93 10.93 27.85
N ILE A 109 -2.49 11.25 26.68
CA ILE A 109 -3.81 10.76 26.32
C ILE A 109 -3.72 9.28 26.00
N ASN A 110 -4.31 8.47 26.87
CA ASN A 110 -4.46 7.03 26.67
C ASN A 110 -5.90 6.73 26.21
N ILE A 111 -6.06 6.53 24.90
CA ILE A 111 -7.34 6.14 24.29
C ILE A 111 -7.11 4.85 23.50
N GLU A 112 -7.97 3.88 23.71
CA GLU A 112 -7.97 2.64 22.92
C GLU A 112 -8.40 2.93 21.47
N SER A 113 -7.95 2.11 20.52
CA SER A 113 -8.20 2.29 19.09
C SER A 113 -9.68 2.17 18.69
N LEU A 114 -10.49 1.52 19.52
CA LEU A 114 -11.91 1.27 19.27
C LEU A 114 -12.79 1.97 20.31
N ASP A 115 -13.98 2.37 19.90
CA ASP A 115 -15.01 2.87 20.81
C ASP A 115 -15.63 1.69 21.60
N GLU A 116 -15.24 1.59 22.88
CA GLU A 116 -15.70 0.51 23.78
C GLU A 116 -17.18 0.62 24.19
N LYS A 117 -17.84 1.76 23.89
CA LYS A 117 -19.24 1.98 24.24
C LYS A 117 -20.21 1.72 23.09
N ARG A 118 -19.70 1.68 21.87
CA ARG A 118 -20.52 1.43 20.70
C ARG A 118 -21.07 0.02 20.71
N LEU A 119 -22.38 -0.11 20.50
CA LEU A 119 -23.06 -1.38 20.35
C LEU A 119 -23.04 -1.83 18.88
N TRP A 120 -22.79 -3.11 18.69
CA TRP A 120 -22.80 -3.77 17.39
C TRP A 120 -23.85 -4.87 17.36
N GLU A 121 -24.64 -4.94 16.31
CA GLU A 121 -25.56 -6.05 16.07
C GLU A 121 -24.75 -7.27 15.61
N VAL A 122 -24.70 -8.27 16.46
CA VAL A 122 -23.80 -9.43 16.31
C VAL A 122 -24.61 -10.69 16.05
N GLU A 123 -24.25 -11.40 14.99
CA GLU A 123 -24.69 -12.77 14.74
C GLU A 123 -23.62 -13.73 15.29
N VAL A 124 -23.99 -14.56 16.28
CA VAL A 124 -23.11 -15.57 16.88
C VAL A 124 -23.18 -16.84 16.05
N LEU A 125 -22.03 -17.38 15.64
CA LEU A 125 -21.89 -18.48 14.69
C LEU A 125 -21.61 -19.84 15.37
N ILE A 126 -21.26 -19.83 16.65
CA ILE A 126 -20.89 -21.01 17.42
C ILE A 126 -21.98 -21.38 18.44
N LYS A 127 -21.88 -22.61 18.95
CA LYS A 127 -22.79 -23.14 19.98
C LYS A 127 -22.00 -23.60 21.19
N GLU A 128 -22.71 -23.67 22.32
CA GLU A 128 -22.18 -24.26 23.54
C GLU A 128 -21.64 -25.67 23.27
N GLY A 129 -20.40 -25.93 23.64
CA GLY A 129 -19.73 -27.19 23.48
C GLY A 129 -18.98 -27.42 22.17
N ASP A 130 -19.01 -26.48 21.23
CA ASP A 130 -18.25 -26.57 19.98
C ASP A 130 -16.73 -26.56 20.26
N GLU A 131 -15.99 -27.41 19.53
CA GLU A 131 -14.52 -27.39 19.52
C GLU A 131 -14.02 -26.25 18.63
N LEU A 132 -13.32 -25.29 19.23
CA LEU A 132 -12.82 -24.07 18.55
C LEU A 132 -11.33 -24.19 18.27
N ARG A 133 -10.93 -23.63 17.08
CA ARG A 133 -9.56 -23.58 16.61
C ARG A 133 -9.13 -22.13 16.39
N PRO A 134 -7.82 -21.82 16.45
CA PRO A 134 -7.31 -20.51 16.12
C PRO A 134 -7.80 -20.03 14.74
N GLY A 135 -8.24 -18.79 14.63
CA GLY A 135 -8.74 -18.20 13.40
C GLY A 135 -10.18 -18.57 13.02
N GLN A 136 -10.82 -19.53 13.67
CA GLN A 136 -12.22 -19.89 13.41
C GLN A 136 -13.15 -18.70 13.71
N PHE A 137 -14.06 -18.39 12.80
CA PHE A 137 -15.06 -17.33 13.01
C PHE A 137 -16.08 -17.77 14.05
N PHE A 138 -16.26 -16.97 15.11
CA PHE A 138 -17.24 -17.25 16.16
C PHE A 138 -18.41 -16.26 16.14
N ALA A 139 -18.23 -15.08 15.54
CA ALA A 139 -19.26 -14.07 15.42
C ALA A 139 -19.01 -13.20 14.19
N LYS A 140 -20.06 -12.52 13.72
CA LYS A 140 -19.96 -11.52 12.66
C LYS A 140 -20.88 -10.34 12.93
N CYS A 141 -20.52 -9.17 12.41
CA CYS A 141 -21.36 -7.99 12.45
C CYS A 141 -21.10 -7.11 11.21
N ARG A 142 -22.03 -6.24 10.88
CA ARG A 142 -21.87 -5.31 9.78
C ARG A 142 -21.06 -4.09 10.22
N GLU A 143 -19.84 -3.96 9.73
CA GLU A 143 -18.96 -2.86 10.09
C GLU A 143 -19.24 -1.60 9.25
N SER A 144 -19.38 -1.79 7.94
CA SER A 144 -19.87 -0.77 7.00
C SER A 144 -20.90 -1.38 6.06
N GLU A 145 -21.45 -0.58 5.16
CA GLU A 145 -22.35 -1.10 4.13
C GLU A 145 -21.62 -2.03 3.12
N MET A 146 -20.29 -1.90 3.04
CA MET A 146 -19.44 -2.66 2.10
C MET A 146 -18.70 -3.81 2.80
N THR A 147 -18.57 -3.79 4.12
CA THR A 147 -17.69 -4.71 4.84
C THR A 147 -18.40 -5.38 6.01
N GLU A 148 -18.39 -6.71 6.03
CA GLU A 148 -18.79 -7.54 7.15
C GLU A 148 -17.56 -7.84 8.01
N HIS A 149 -17.60 -7.47 9.28
CA HIS A 149 -16.58 -7.84 10.22
C HIS A 149 -16.82 -9.27 10.73
N ARG A 150 -15.79 -10.11 10.68
CA ARG A 150 -15.81 -11.51 11.13
C ARG A 150 -14.87 -11.66 12.30
N SER A 151 -15.43 -11.77 13.50
CA SER A 151 -14.64 -11.98 14.72
C SER A 151 -14.13 -13.42 14.78
N MET A 152 -12.82 -13.56 15.01
CA MET A 152 -12.12 -14.84 14.96
C MET A 152 -11.53 -15.21 16.33
N VAL A 153 -11.45 -16.48 16.61
CA VAL A 153 -10.72 -17.02 17.77
C VAL A 153 -9.26 -16.56 17.68
N PRO A 154 -8.70 -15.92 18.72
CA PRO A 154 -7.34 -15.41 18.68
C PRO A 154 -6.31 -16.50 18.34
N PRO A 155 -5.21 -16.16 17.64
CA PRO A 155 -4.12 -17.09 17.42
C PRO A 155 -3.60 -17.67 18.74
N GLY A 156 -3.35 -18.97 18.76
CA GLY A 156 -2.88 -19.69 19.97
C GLY A 156 -3.97 -20.09 20.94
N VAL A 157 -5.23 -19.70 20.73
CA VAL A 157 -6.37 -20.10 21.56
C VAL A 157 -7.12 -21.26 20.91
N SER A 158 -7.31 -22.35 21.64
CA SER A 158 -8.10 -23.52 21.19
C SER A 158 -8.72 -24.23 22.37
N GLY A 159 -9.86 -24.85 22.17
CA GLY A 159 -10.58 -25.58 23.19
C GLY A 159 -12.08 -25.59 22.97
N ARG A 160 -12.84 -25.83 24.01
CA ARG A 160 -14.28 -25.96 23.95
C ARG A 160 -14.99 -24.64 24.23
N ALA A 161 -15.99 -24.30 23.43
CA ALA A 161 -16.84 -23.14 23.64
C ALA A 161 -17.74 -23.33 24.88
N VAL A 162 -17.69 -22.38 25.81
CA VAL A 162 -18.51 -22.35 27.01
C VAL A 162 -19.10 -20.97 27.22
N GLU A 163 -20.25 -20.90 27.88
CA GLU A 163 -20.98 -19.64 28.17
C GLU A 163 -21.27 -18.82 26.92
N VAL A 164 -21.73 -19.48 25.84
CA VAL A 164 -22.03 -18.85 24.56
C VAL A 164 -23.31 -18.00 24.67
N LYS A 165 -23.19 -16.70 24.45
CA LYS A 165 -24.34 -15.79 24.45
C LYS A 165 -25.12 -15.87 23.12
N PRO A 166 -26.43 -15.55 23.12
CA PRO A 166 -27.23 -15.50 21.90
C PRO A 166 -26.80 -14.33 21.00
N SER A 167 -27.20 -14.35 19.73
CA SER A 167 -27.07 -13.18 18.84
C SER A 167 -27.81 -11.97 19.42
N GLY A 168 -27.21 -10.79 19.31
CA GLY A 168 -27.74 -9.56 19.92
C GLY A 168 -26.77 -8.39 19.80
N SER A 169 -27.02 -7.34 20.56
CA SER A 169 -26.19 -6.12 20.57
C SER A 169 -25.12 -6.21 21.65
N TYR A 170 -23.86 -6.11 21.26
CA TYR A 170 -22.69 -6.21 22.15
C TYR A 170 -21.69 -5.12 21.89
N THR A 171 -20.92 -4.74 22.93
CA THR A 171 -19.74 -3.88 22.78
C THR A 171 -18.52 -4.70 22.32
N VAL A 172 -17.46 -4.00 21.91
CA VAL A 172 -16.22 -4.67 21.45
C VAL A 172 -15.44 -5.38 22.55
N THR A 173 -15.67 -5.05 23.80
CA THR A 173 -14.96 -5.61 24.98
C THR A 173 -15.79 -6.62 25.75
N GLU A 174 -17.08 -6.70 25.49
CA GLU A 174 -17.97 -7.64 26.18
C GLU A 174 -17.74 -9.06 25.69
N PRO A 175 -17.47 -10.05 26.59
CA PRO A 175 -17.32 -11.45 26.20
C PRO A 175 -18.64 -12.01 25.62
N ILE A 176 -18.54 -12.61 24.43
CA ILE A 176 -19.65 -13.29 23.74
C ILE A 176 -19.64 -14.77 24.10
N ALA A 177 -18.46 -15.34 24.30
CA ALA A 177 -18.25 -16.73 24.74
C ALA A 177 -16.90 -16.83 25.45
N TYR A 178 -16.61 -18.00 26.01
CA TYR A 178 -15.28 -18.34 26.49
C TYR A 178 -14.80 -19.62 25.81
N VAL A 179 -13.48 -19.73 25.64
CA VAL A 179 -12.82 -20.97 25.22
C VAL A 179 -12.19 -21.58 26.47
N GLU A 180 -12.60 -22.80 26.81
CA GLU A 180 -12.01 -23.59 27.90
C GLU A 180 -11.00 -24.57 27.31
N ASP A 181 -9.73 -24.42 27.68
CA ASP A 181 -8.67 -25.31 27.22
C ASP A 181 -8.64 -26.66 27.98
N ALA A 182 -7.73 -27.55 27.58
CA ALA A 182 -7.58 -28.88 28.22
C ALA A 182 -7.16 -28.81 29.71
N ARG A 183 -6.73 -27.64 30.21
CA ARG A 183 -6.35 -27.40 31.61
C ARG A 183 -7.47 -26.77 32.43
N GLY A 184 -8.61 -26.44 31.77
CA GLY A 184 -9.73 -25.73 32.37
C GLY A 184 -9.52 -24.21 32.48
N GLU A 185 -8.51 -23.66 31.78
CA GLU A 185 -8.30 -22.21 31.68
C GLU A 185 -9.28 -21.63 30.68
N ARG A 186 -9.91 -20.48 31.04
CA ARG A 186 -10.95 -19.86 30.23
C ARG A 186 -10.45 -18.55 29.62
N THR A 187 -10.44 -18.49 28.30
CA THR A 187 -10.10 -17.28 27.52
C THR A 187 -11.38 -16.64 26.97
N PRO A 188 -11.65 -15.35 27.26
CA PRO A 188 -12.83 -14.66 26.75
C PRO A 188 -12.73 -14.42 25.24
N LEU A 189 -13.82 -14.63 24.52
CA LEU A 189 -13.99 -14.24 23.12
C LEU A 189 -14.80 -12.97 23.04
N CYS A 190 -14.14 -11.87 22.69
CA CYS A 190 -14.74 -10.56 22.47
C CYS A 190 -14.68 -10.21 20.98
N LEU A 191 -15.46 -9.24 20.52
CA LEU A 191 -15.37 -8.72 19.15
C LEU A 191 -14.01 -8.13 18.84
N SER A 192 -13.28 -7.67 19.86
CA SER A 192 -11.94 -7.12 19.72
C SER A 192 -10.87 -8.04 20.30
N GLN A 193 -9.66 -7.93 19.75
CA GLN A 193 -8.45 -8.59 20.26
C GLN A 193 -7.26 -7.63 20.21
N LYS A 194 -6.33 -7.72 21.17
CA LYS A 194 -5.06 -6.99 21.15
C LYS A 194 -4.02 -7.80 20.40
N TRP A 195 -3.21 -7.11 19.57
CA TRP A 195 -2.10 -7.74 18.87
C TRP A 195 -0.85 -6.86 18.89
N PRO A 196 0.34 -7.43 19.20
CA PRO A 196 1.61 -6.71 19.14
C PRO A 196 1.92 -6.23 17.72
N VAL A 197 2.13 -4.92 17.52
CA VAL A 197 2.27 -4.37 16.16
C VAL A 197 3.54 -4.84 15.45
N ARG A 198 4.58 -5.19 16.20
CA ARG A 198 5.86 -5.65 15.64
C ARG A 198 5.86 -7.14 15.28
N GLU A 199 4.86 -7.90 15.72
CA GLU A 199 4.74 -9.32 15.44
C GLU A 199 3.80 -9.54 14.25
N PRO A 200 4.25 -10.24 13.18
CA PRO A 200 3.37 -10.62 12.07
C PRO A 200 2.22 -11.50 12.59
N ARG A 201 1.02 -11.31 12.05
CA ARG A 201 -0.09 -12.19 12.36
C ARG A 201 0.07 -13.52 11.63
N PRO A 202 -0.12 -14.65 12.33
CA PRO A 202 0.08 -15.97 11.76
C PRO A 202 -0.98 -16.33 10.71
N PHE A 203 -0.61 -17.20 9.80
CA PHE A 203 -1.45 -17.78 8.76
C PHE A 203 -1.14 -19.27 8.64
N ALA A 204 -1.98 -20.03 7.94
CA ALA A 204 -1.79 -21.47 7.80
C ALA A 204 -0.70 -21.80 6.78
N ASP A 205 -0.78 -21.20 5.57
CA ASP A 205 0.21 -21.41 4.51
C ASP A 205 0.31 -20.18 3.59
N ARG A 206 1.43 -20.04 2.92
CA ARG A 206 1.65 -19.00 1.92
C ARG A 206 1.34 -19.55 0.53
N ARG A 207 0.40 -18.92 -0.16
CA ARG A 207 0.03 -19.28 -1.52
C ARG A 207 0.95 -18.65 -2.56
N PRO A 208 1.16 -19.30 -3.70
CA PRO A 208 1.77 -18.63 -4.85
C PRO A 208 0.86 -17.50 -5.33
N ILE A 209 1.47 -16.44 -5.85
CA ILE A 209 0.75 -15.32 -6.44
C ILE A 209 0.31 -15.75 -7.85
N ASP A 210 -0.98 -15.91 -8.08
CA ASP A 210 -1.58 -16.43 -9.30
C ASP A 210 -2.50 -15.44 -10.03
N ARG A 211 -2.76 -14.28 -9.41
CA ARG A 211 -3.66 -13.24 -9.98
C ARG A 211 -3.14 -11.84 -9.70
N PRO A 212 -3.32 -10.88 -10.64
CA PRO A 212 -2.91 -9.49 -10.45
C PRO A 212 -3.83 -8.76 -9.49
N LEU A 213 -3.31 -7.70 -8.86
CA LEU A 213 -4.12 -6.61 -8.36
C LEU A 213 -4.50 -5.74 -9.57
N VAL A 214 -5.75 -5.81 -9.99
CA VAL A 214 -6.23 -5.00 -11.11
C VAL A 214 -6.40 -3.56 -10.67
N THR A 215 -5.76 -2.64 -11.37
CA THR A 215 -5.70 -1.23 -10.98
C THR A 215 -6.46 -0.29 -11.92
N GLY A 216 -6.77 -0.74 -13.14
CA GLY A 216 -7.34 0.10 -14.18
C GLY A 216 -6.36 1.12 -14.75
N GLN A 217 -5.10 1.09 -14.31
CA GLN A 217 -4.01 1.91 -14.84
C GLN A 217 -3.28 1.13 -15.94
N ARG A 218 -3.37 1.60 -17.19
CA ARG A 218 -2.85 0.86 -18.37
C ARG A 218 -1.38 0.47 -18.24
N VAL A 219 -0.53 1.40 -17.83
CA VAL A 219 0.91 1.15 -17.67
C VAL A 219 1.20 0.08 -16.61
N ILE A 220 0.40 0.03 -15.55
CA ILE A 220 0.54 -0.95 -14.47
C ILE A 220 0.00 -2.29 -14.94
N ASP A 221 -1.29 -2.36 -15.28
CA ASP A 221 -1.96 -3.63 -15.55
C ASP A 221 -1.36 -4.39 -16.75
N THR A 222 -0.77 -3.67 -17.73
CA THR A 222 -0.24 -4.31 -18.95
C THR A 222 1.27 -4.48 -18.95
N LEU A 223 2.03 -3.47 -18.52
CA LEU A 223 3.49 -3.52 -18.61
C LEU A 223 4.16 -3.98 -17.30
N PHE A 224 3.65 -3.50 -16.15
CA PHE A 224 4.28 -3.74 -14.85
C PHE A 224 3.27 -4.19 -13.79
N PRO A 225 2.52 -5.29 -14.02
CA PRO A 225 1.52 -5.76 -13.08
C PRO A 225 2.13 -6.16 -11.74
N VAL A 226 1.39 -5.90 -10.66
CA VAL A 226 1.66 -6.40 -9.32
C VAL A 226 0.65 -7.50 -8.99
N GLY A 227 1.11 -8.57 -8.38
CA GLY A 227 0.21 -9.64 -7.94
C GLY A 227 -0.51 -9.29 -6.63
N LYS A 228 -1.71 -9.82 -6.43
CA LYS A 228 -2.41 -9.76 -5.13
C LYS A 228 -1.56 -10.47 -4.07
N GLY A 229 -1.28 -9.76 -2.98
CA GLY A 229 -0.33 -10.23 -1.96
C GLY A 229 1.14 -9.94 -2.29
N GLY A 230 1.42 -9.22 -3.38
CA GLY A 230 2.76 -8.82 -3.78
C GLY A 230 3.25 -7.52 -3.15
N CYS A 231 4.48 -7.15 -3.49
CA CYS A 231 5.12 -5.91 -3.07
C CYS A 231 5.49 -5.05 -4.28
N ALA A 232 5.12 -3.77 -4.24
CA ALA A 232 5.54 -2.78 -5.22
C ALA A 232 6.15 -1.55 -4.54
N ALA A 233 7.10 -0.92 -5.20
CA ALA A 233 7.63 0.38 -4.79
C ALA A 233 7.35 1.43 -5.87
N ILE A 234 7.06 2.66 -5.43
CA ILE A 234 6.90 3.84 -6.27
C ILE A 234 8.00 4.84 -5.90
N PRO A 235 9.21 4.68 -6.41
CA PRO A 235 10.25 5.66 -6.21
C PRO A 235 10.09 6.82 -7.17
N GLY A 236 10.36 8.02 -6.68
CA GLY A 236 10.36 9.19 -7.55
C GLY A 236 10.66 10.49 -6.80
N PRO A 237 11.18 11.50 -7.50
CA PRO A 237 11.45 12.79 -6.91
C PRO A 237 10.17 13.49 -6.43
N PHE A 238 10.35 14.55 -5.65
CA PHE A 238 9.22 15.39 -5.24
C PHE A 238 8.50 15.98 -6.47
N GLY A 239 7.18 15.95 -6.46
CA GLY A 239 6.35 16.47 -7.56
C GLY A 239 6.19 15.51 -8.76
N ALA A 240 6.75 14.31 -8.73
CA ALA A 240 6.58 13.33 -9.80
C ALA A 240 5.22 12.61 -9.79
N GLY A 241 4.36 12.87 -8.80
CA GLY A 241 2.99 12.31 -8.74
C GLY A 241 2.85 11.01 -7.95
N LYS A 242 3.76 10.69 -7.01
CA LYS A 242 3.66 9.49 -6.14
C LYS A 242 2.30 9.35 -5.47
N THR A 243 1.90 10.39 -4.74
CA THR A 243 0.63 10.44 -4.01
C THR A 243 -0.57 10.28 -4.96
N VAL A 244 -0.53 10.92 -6.15
CA VAL A 244 -1.61 10.78 -7.14
C VAL A 244 -1.74 9.34 -7.63
N VAL A 245 -0.62 8.67 -7.90
CA VAL A 245 -0.63 7.24 -8.29
C VAL A 245 -1.23 6.39 -7.18
N GLN A 246 -0.82 6.59 -5.92
CA GLN A 246 -1.38 5.85 -4.78
C GLN A 246 -2.88 6.11 -4.59
N HIS A 247 -3.35 7.36 -4.76
CA HIS A 247 -4.79 7.69 -4.71
C HIS A 247 -5.57 6.99 -5.83
N GLN A 248 -5.02 6.94 -7.05
CA GLN A 248 -5.66 6.20 -8.15
C GLN A 248 -5.73 4.70 -7.83
N LEU A 249 -4.68 4.13 -7.26
CA LEU A 249 -4.67 2.73 -6.83
C LEU A 249 -5.68 2.47 -5.70
N ALA A 250 -5.76 3.36 -4.70
CA ALA A 250 -6.73 3.28 -3.62
C ALA A 250 -8.17 3.32 -4.14
N LYS A 251 -8.45 4.20 -5.09
CA LYS A 251 -9.78 4.37 -5.68
C LYS A 251 -10.20 3.19 -6.56
N TRP A 252 -9.31 2.75 -7.45
CA TRP A 252 -9.68 1.90 -8.57
C TRP A 252 -9.26 0.45 -8.43
N SER A 253 -8.29 0.13 -7.55
CA SER A 253 -7.85 -1.26 -7.40
C SER A 253 -8.99 -2.17 -6.93
N ASP A 254 -8.91 -3.42 -7.35
CA ASP A 254 -9.86 -4.47 -6.97
C ASP A 254 -9.60 -5.06 -5.57
N ALA A 255 -8.82 -4.37 -4.74
CA ALA A 255 -8.71 -4.67 -3.32
C ALA A 255 -10.05 -4.43 -2.61
N ASP A 256 -10.37 -5.26 -1.60
CA ASP A 256 -11.58 -5.13 -0.80
C ASP A 256 -11.44 -4.00 0.22
N ILE A 257 -10.28 -3.89 0.85
CA ILE A 257 -9.98 -2.92 1.88
C ILE A 257 -8.68 -2.19 1.56
N ILE A 258 -8.68 -0.89 1.83
CA ILE A 258 -7.51 -0.03 1.68
C ILE A 258 -7.03 0.37 3.07
N VAL A 259 -5.74 0.18 3.33
CA VAL A 259 -5.05 0.80 4.46
C VAL A 259 -4.09 1.84 3.90
N TYR A 260 -4.39 3.11 4.10
CA TYR A 260 -3.53 4.20 3.68
C TYR A 260 -2.72 4.72 4.87
N LEU A 261 -1.42 4.64 4.75
CA LEU A 261 -0.47 5.03 5.79
C LEU A 261 0.32 6.25 5.34
N GLY A 262 0.01 7.41 5.94
CA GLY A 262 0.82 8.62 5.82
C GLY A 262 1.91 8.62 6.88
N CYS A 263 3.16 8.35 6.47
CA CYS A 263 4.30 8.26 7.34
C CYS A 263 5.23 9.46 7.14
N GLY A 264 5.17 10.44 8.03
CA GLY A 264 6.02 11.62 8.01
C GLY A 264 5.67 12.65 6.92
N GLU A 265 4.50 12.55 6.35
CA GLU A 265 4.01 13.52 5.36
C GLU A 265 3.56 14.82 6.03
N ARG A 266 3.41 15.88 5.24
CA ARG A 266 2.98 17.17 5.75
C ARG A 266 1.52 17.13 6.19
N GLY A 267 1.19 17.87 7.26
CA GLY A 267 -0.19 17.92 7.77
C GLY A 267 -1.22 18.37 6.72
N ASN A 268 -0.88 19.35 5.89
CA ASN A 268 -1.75 19.82 4.80
C ASN A 268 -1.96 18.77 3.70
N GLU A 269 -0.94 17.98 3.37
CA GLU A 269 -1.05 16.87 2.40
C GLU A 269 -1.96 15.78 2.95
N MET A 270 -1.80 15.42 4.24
CA MET A 270 -2.68 14.44 4.90
C MET A 270 -4.13 14.93 5.00
N THR A 271 -4.36 16.21 5.26
CA THR A 271 -5.71 16.78 5.26
C THR A 271 -6.32 16.70 3.87
N GLN A 272 -5.56 17.01 2.82
CA GLN A 272 -6.03 16.88 1.45
C GLN A 272 -6.40 15.43 1.09
N VAL A 273 -5.56 14.45 1.47
CA VAL A 273 -5.87 13.02 1.30
C VAL A 273 -7.19 12.65 1.96
N LEU A 274 -7.40 13.15 3.17
CA LEU A 274 -8.58 12.90 3.98
C LEU A 274 -9.85 13.47 3.33
N ASP A 275 -9.78 14.71 2.86
CA ASP A 275 -10.89 15.37 2.18
C ASP A 275 -11.21 14.69 0.85
N GLU A 276 -10.17 14.37 0.05
CA GLU A 276 -10.33 13.62 -1.20
C GLU A 276 -10.99 12.26 -0.95
N PHE A 277 -10.57 11.49 0.04
CA PHE A 277 -11.13 10.16 0.32
C PHE A 277 -12.56 10.21 0.86
N ARG A 278 -12.96 11.29 1.51
CA ARG A 278 -14.35 11.53 1.93
C ARG A 278 -15.27 11.86 0.75
N GLU A 279 -14.76 12.62 -0.22
CA GLU A 279 -15.50 13.02 -1.42
C GLU A 279 -15.52 11.92 -2.50
N LEU A 280 -14.45 11.12 -2.58
CA LEU A 280 -14.34 10.04 -3.55
C LEU A 280 -15.38 8.95 -3.29
N LYS A 281 -15.98 8.49 -4.38
CA LYS A 281 -16.88 7.34 -4.37
C LYS A 281 -16.16 6.11 -4.91
N ASP A 282 -16.35 4.99 -4.25
CA ASP A 282 -15.94 3.70 -4.76
C ASP A 282 -16.68 3.39 -6.07
N PRO A 283 -15.97 3.15 -7.16
CA PRO A 283 -16.59 2.99 -8.48
C PRO A 283 -17.44 1.72 -8.63
N ARG A 284 -17.25 0.74 -7.74
CA ARG A 284 -17.99 -0.53 -7.77
C ARG A 284 -19.33 -0.40 -7.05
N SER A 285 -19.36 0.29 -5.93
CA SER A 285 -20.55 0.42 -5.07
C SER A 285 -21.26 1.77 -5.18
N GLY A 286 -20.58 2.81 -5.67
CA GLY A 286 -21.05 4.20 -5.70
C GLY A 286 -21.04 4.88 -4.32
N ARG A 287 -20.57 4.20 -3.27
CA ARG A 287 -20.51 4.68 -1.88
C ARG A 287 -19.22 5.44 -1.59
N PRO A 288 -19.13 6.19 -0.49
CA PRO A 288 -17.88 6.83 -0.08
C PRO A 288 -16.73 5.84 0.03
N LEU A 289 -15.56 6.19 -0.51
CA LEU A 289 -14.37 5.35 -0.47
C LEU A 289 -13.93 5.03 0.96
N MET A 290 -14.21 5.93 1.90
CA MET A 290 -13.94 5.75 3.33
C MET A 290 -14.65 4.52 3.94
N GLU A 291 -15.77 4.05 3.36
CA GLU A 291 -16.45 2.84 3.85
C GLU A 291 -15.67 1.52 3.65
N ARG A 292 -14.55 1.57 2.93
CA ARG A 292 -13.59 0.46 2.79
C ARG A 292 -12.14 0.87 3.05
N THR A 293 -11.94 2.05 3.67
CA THR A 293 -10.61 2.62 3.89
C THR A 293 -10.33 2.84 5.37
N ILE A 294 -9.09 2.59 5.77
CA ILE A 294 -8.53 2.90 7.09
C ILE A 294 -7.34 3.80 6.87
N LEU A 295 -7.28 4.92 7.60
CA LEU A 295 -6.18 5.87 7.52
C LEU A 295 -5.33 5.81 8.77
N VAL A 296 -4.00 5.68 8.60
CA VAL A 296 -3.03 5.85 9.68
C VAL A 296 -2.19 7.08 9.33
N ALA A 297 -2.33 8.14 10.12
CA ALA A 297 -1.69 9.41 9.85
C ALA A 297 -0.66 9.75 10.92
N ASN A 298 0.61 9.70 10.56
CA ASN A 298 1.69 10.28 11.33
C ASN A 298 2.34 11.40 10.52
N THR A 299 2.01 12.64 10.84
CA THR A 299 2.53 13.82 10.14
C THR A 299 3.95 14.16 10.56
N SER A 300 4.64 14.99 9.75
CA SER A 300 6.06 15.34 9.96
C SER A 300 6.33 16.09 11.28
N ASN A 301 5.32 16.73 11.86
CA ASN A 301 5.40 17.41 13.16
C ASN A 301 5.09 16.51 14.36
N MET A 302 4.64 15.28 14.13
CA MET A 302 4.43 14.29 15.19
C MET A 302 5.77 13.64 15.61
N PRO A 303 5.83 13.03 16.82
CA PRO A 303 7.04 12.43 17.34
C PRO A 303 7.65 11.37 16.41
N VAL A 304 8.98 11.35 16.33
CA VAL A 304 9.75 10.47 15.43
C VAL A 304 9.52 8.99 15.75
N ALA A 305 9.42 8.67 17.04
CA ALA A 305 9.16 7.31 17.48
C ALA A 305 7.78 6.79 17.02
N ALA A 306 6.75 7.63 17.11
CA ALA A 306 5.42 7.28 16.59
C ALA A 306 5.44 7.11 15.06
N ARG A 307 6.31 7.87 14.36
CA ARG A 307 6.52 7.68 12.91
C ARG A 307 7.14 6.32 12.61
N GLU A 308 8.14 5.91 13.40
CA GLU A 308 8.75 4.58 13.26
C GLU A 308 7.72 3.47 13.49
N ALA A 309 6.86 3.60 14.50
CA ALA A 309 5.84 2.60 14.84
C ALA A 309 4.68 2.53 13.81
N SER A 310 4.36 3.65 13.16
CA SER A 310 3.16 3.78 12.29
C SER A 310 3.09 2.72 11.19
N ILE A 311 4.24 2.33 10.64
CA ILE A 311 4.32 1.35 9.56
C ILE A 311 3.90 -0.05 10.03
N TYR A 312 4.23 -0.41 11.25
CA TYR A 312 3.83 -1.68 11.87
C TYR A 312 2.36 -1.66 12.27
N THR A 313 1.87 -0.53 12.79
CA THR A 313 0.45 -0.34 13.12
C THR A 313 -0.42 -0.54 11.89
N GLY A 314 -0.12 0.14 10.78
CA GLY A 314 -0.86 -0.02 9.51
C GLY A 314 -0.79 -1.43 8.97
N MET A 315 0.38 -2.08 9.03
CA MET A 315 0.55 -3.45 8.58
C MET A 315 -0.26 -4.44 9.43
N THR A 316 -0.26 -4.27 10.75
CA THR A 316 -1.04 -5.15 11.65
C THR A 316 -2.54 -5.04 11.41
N ILE A 317 -3.04 -3.84 11.13
CA ILE A 317 -4.43 -3.61 10.73
C ILE A 317 -4.72 -4.33 9.40
N ALA A 318 -3.83 -4.20 8.41
CA ALA A 318 -3.99 -4.86 7.11
C ALA A 318 -4.03 -6.39 7.26
N GLU A 319 -3.13 -6.97 8.04
CA GLU A 319 -3.12 -8.41 8.32
C GLU A 319 -4.37 -8.90 9.04
N TYR A 320 -4.95 -8.07 9.92
CA TYR A 320 -6.18 -8.43 10.62
C TYR A 320 -7.36 -8.63 9.67
N TYR A 321 -7.54 -7.73 8.71
CA TYR A 321 -8.58 -7.89 7.69
C TYR A 321 -8.25 -9.00 6.68
N ARG A 322 -6.97 -9.21 6.35
CA ARG A 322 -6.53 -10.39 5.58
C ARG A 322 -7.01 -11.69 6.24
N ASP A 323 -6.88 -11.79 7.57
CA ASP A 323 -7.26 -12.98 8.33
C ASP A 323 -8.78 -13.26 8.28
N MET A 324 -9.60 -12.26 7.96
CA MET A 324 -11.03 -12.42 7.68
C MET A 324 -11.33 -12.88 6.25
N GLY A 325 -10.32 -13.06 5.41
CA GLY A 325 -10.47 -13.47 4.01
C GLY A 325 -10.59 -12.30 3.03
N TYR A 326 -10.20 -11.08 3.41
CA TYR A 326 -10.19 -9.93 2.51
C TYR A 326 -8.86 -9.77 1.78
N HIS A 327 -8.92 -9.20 0.58
CA HIS A 327 -7.76 -8.72 -0.16
C HIS A 327 -7.51 -7.26 0.21
N VAL A 328 -6.43 -7.02 0.95
CA VAL A 328 -6.09 -5.69 1.47
C VAL A 328 -4.96 -5.09 0.65
N ALA A 329 -5.08 -3.82 0.25
CA ALA A 329 -3.97 -3.04 -0.29
C ALA A 329 -3.50 -2.03 0.77
N LEU A 330 -2.23 -2.14 1.17
CA LEU A 330 -1.58 -1.20 2.07
C LEU A 330 -0.71 -0.26 1.26
N MET A 331 -0.99 1.04 1.34
CA MET A 331 -0.24 2.10 0.68
C MET A 331 0.52 2.90 1.72
N ALA A 332 1.85 2.89 1.63
CA ALA A 332 2.72 3.61 2.56
C ALA A 332 3.35 4.84 1.88
N ASP A 333 2.98 6.02 2.32
CA ASP A 333 3.52 7.31 1.87
C ASP A 333 4.17 8.07 3.05
N SER A 334 5.49 8.05 3.21
CA SER A 334 6.47 7.33 2.42
C SER A 334 7.44 6.51 3.29
N THR A 335 7.94 5.41 2.76
CA THR A 335 8.93 4.57 3.47
C THR A 335 10.27 5.29 3.67
N SER A 336 10.59 6.30 2.85
CA SER A 336 11.76 7.16 3.06
C SER A 336 11.68 7.94 4.36
N ARG A 337 10.50 8.45 4.71
CA ARG A 337 10.29 9.17 5.98
C ARG A 337 10.36 8.25 7.19
N TRP A 338 9.96 7.00 7.02
CA TRP A 338 10.19 5.96 8.01
C TRP A 338 11.68 5.66 8.21
N ALA A 339 12.44 5.53 7.12
CA ALA A 339 13.89 5.34 7.18
C ALA A 339 14.60 6.54 7.83
N GLU A 340 14.17 7.78 7.56
CA GLU A 340 14.64 8.98 8.25
C GLU A 340 14.37 8.92 9.76
N ALA A 341 13.22 8.40 10.17
CA ALA A 341 12.92 8.20 11.59
C ALA A 341 13.89 7.19 12.23
N LEU A 342 14.18 6.07 11.57
CA LEU A 342 15.17 5.09 12.02
C LEU A 342 16.57 5.73 12.16
N ARG A 343 16.97 6.58 11.20
CA ARG A 343 18.24 7.32 11.24
C ARG A 343 18.31 8.28 12.42
N GLU A 344 17.24 9.03 12.67
CA GLU A 344 17.20 9.97 13.81
C GLU A 344 17.25 9.23 15.15
N ILE A 345 16.52 8.14 15.30
CA ILE A 345 16.50 7.32 16.51
C ILE A 345 17.88 6.71 16.77
N SER A 346 18.51 6.09 15.76
CA SER A 346 19.83 5.47 15.91
C SER A 346 20.91 6.50 16.26
N GLY A 347 20.82 7.71 15.70
CA GLY A 347 21.71 8.82 16.06
C GLY A 347 21.58 9.24 17.53
N ARG A 348 20.36 9.25 18.07
CA ARG A 348 20.12 9.57 19.50
C ARG A 348 20.50 8.44 20.45
N LEU A 349 20.50 7.20 19.94
CA LEU A 349 20.99 6.01 20.65
C LEU A 349 22.52 5.89 20.58
N GLU A 350 23.19 6.80 19.88
CA GLU A 350 24.65 6.78 19.67
C GLU A 350 25.13 5.49 19.01
N GLU A 351 24.29 4.88 18.18
CA GLU A 351 24.63 3.69 17.40
C GLU A 351 25.62 4.05 16.28
N MET A 352 26.49 3.10 15.92
CA MET A 352 27.45 3.32 14.84
C MET A 352 26.71 3.46 13.50
N PRO A 353 26.83 4.60 12.80
CA PRO A 353 26.17 4.82 11.53
C PRO A 353 26.81 3.97 10.41
N ALA A 354 25.99 3.53 9.48
CA ALA A 354 26.39 2.95 8.20
C ALA A 354 26.33 4.01 7.08
N GLU A 355 26.04 3.58 5.86
CA GLU A 355 25.97 4.43 4.66
C GLU A 355 24.97 5.57 4.84
N GLU A 356 25.35 6.79 4.46
CA GLU A 356 24.57 8.04 4.62
C GLU A 356 23.98 8.27 6.01
N SER A 357 24.66 7.80 7.04
CA SER A 357 24.22 7.88 8.44
C SER A 357 22.95 7.08 8.78
N PHE A 358 22.53 6.17 7.94
CA PHE A 358 21.48 5.21 8.29
C PHE A 358 22.01 4.11 9.21
N PRO A 359 21.14 3.49 10.04
CA PRO A 359 21.54 2.36 10.86
C PRO A 359 21.87 1.13 9.99
N ALA A 360 22.85 0.33 10.44
CA ALA A 360 23.26 -0.89 9.72
C ALA A 360 22.12 -1.92 9.55
N TYR A 361 21.09 -1.84 10.36
CA TYR A 361 19.91 -2.70 10.31
C TYR A 361 18.77 -2.18 9.40
N LEU A 362 18.96 -1.07 8.67
CA LEU A 362 17.96 -0.56 7.73
C LEU A 362 17.49 -1.61 6.73
N PRO A 363 18.38 -2.40 6.07
CA PRO A 363 17.94 -3.42 5.13
C PRO A 363 17.04 -4.48 5.76
N SER A 364 17.38 -4.96 6.96
CA SER A 364 16.57 -5.97 7.65
C SER A 364 15.21 -5.44 8.10
N ARG A 365 15.10 -4.15 8.44
CA ARG A 365 13.83 -3.52 8.77
C ARG A 365 12.94 -3.38 7.54
N LEU A 366 13.49 -2.96 6.41
CA LEU A 366 12.77 -2.90 5.12
C LEU A 366 12.30 -4.30 4.69
N ALA A 367 13.20 -5.30 4.74
CA ALA A 367 12.85 -6.69 4.46
C ALA A 367 11.68 -7.16 5.32
N GLY A 368 11.78 -7.01 6.65
CA GLY A 368 10.73 -7.43 7.58
C GLY A 368 9.39 -6.74 7.37
N PHE A 369 9.37 -5.50 6.85
CA PHE A 369 8.14 -4.83 6.47
C PHE A 369 7.52 -5.44 5.20
N TYR A 370 8.31 -5.56 4.13
CA TYR A 370 7.79 -6.07 2.85
C TYR A 370 7.48 -7.56 2.89
N GLU A 371 8.18 -8.36 3.73
CA GLU A 371 7.89 -9.79 3.92
C GLU A 371 6.53 -10.08 4.55
N ARG A 372 5.93 -9.10 5.24
CA ARG A 372 4.57 -9.23 5.80
C ARG A 372 3.47 -9.18 4.73
N ALA A 373 3.79 -8.71 3.53
CA ALA A 373 2.93 -8.89 2.37
C ALA A 373 2.83 -10.37 2.00
N GLY A 374 1.70 -10.79 1.50
CA GLY A 374 1.52 -12.17 1.07
C GLY A 374 0.09 -12.47 0.65
N PHE A 375 -0.03 -13.47 -0.20
CA PHE A 375 -1.26 -14.17 -0.48
C PHE A 375 -1.24 -15.47 0.32
N VAL A 376 -2.20 -15.68 1.19
CA VAL A 376 -2.14 -16.74 2.21
C VAL A 376 -3.45 -17.49 2.36
N ASP A 377 -3.34 -18.73 2.80
CA ASP A 377 -4.42 -19.43 3.47
C ASP A 377 -4.43 -19.01 4.94
N THR A 378 -5.53 -18.41 5.36
CA THR A 378 -5.67 -17.91 6.73
C THR A 378 -5.91 -19.07 7.71
N LEU A 379 -5.78 -18.81 9.00
CA LEU A 379 -6.12 -19.81 10.02
C LEU A 379 -7.60 -20.21 10.00
N SER A 380 -8.48 -19.39 9.45
CA SER A 380 -9.90 -19.72 9.26
C SER A 380 -10.16 -20.68 8.11
N GLY A 381 -9.17 -20.96 7.26
CA GLY A 381 -9.30 -21.76 6.04
C GLY A 381 -9.81 -20.98 4.83
N THR A 382 -9.90 -19.64 4.92
CA THR A 382 -10.20 -18.76 3.79
C THR A 382 -8.91 -18.25 3.16
N GLU A 383 -8.95 -17.81 1.89
CA GLU A 383 -7.85 -17.08 1.27
C GLU A 383 -7.94 -15.60 1.62
N GLY A 384 -6.79 -14.96 1.79
CA GLY A 384 -6.70 -13.52 2.00
C GLY A 384 -5.34 -12.99 1.57
N SER A 385 -5.22 -11.69 1.33
CA SER A 385 -3.94 -11.11 0.92
C SER A 385 -3.69 -9.73 1.48
N VAL A 386 -2.40 -9.39 1.66
CA VAL A 386 -1.93 -8.02 1.88
C VAL A 386 -0.98 -7.68 0.75
N THR A 387 -1.38 -6.76 -0.12
CA THR A 387 -0.51 -6.17 -1.15
C THR A 387 0.08 -4.89 -0.61
N VAL A 388 1.41 -4.74 -0.64
CA VAL A 388 2.11 -3.57 -0.11
C VAL A 388 2.63 -2.71 -1.25
N ILE A 389 2.28 -1.42 -1.22
CA ILE A 389 2.73 -0.41 -2.19
C ILE A 389 3.40 0.72 -1.42
N GLY A 390 4.74 0.74 -1.45
CA GLY A 390 5.54 1.72 -0.74
C GLY A 390 6.02 2.86 -1.65
N ALA A 391 5.68 4.11 -1.32
CA ALA A 391 6.31 5.26 -1.95
C ALA A 391 7.71 5.47 -1.40
N VAL A 392 8.66 5.74 -2.27
CA VAL A 392 10.04 6.08 -1.93
C VAL A 392 10.37 7.45 -2.49
N SER A 393 11.01 8.30 -1.70
CA SER A 393 11.31 9.69 -2.06
C SER A 393 12.83 9.91 -2.10
N PRO A 394 13.54 9.40 -3.12
CA PRO A 394 14.98 9.58 -3.23
C PRO A 394 15.33 11.05 -3.39
N GLN A 395 16.32 11.51 -2.65
CA GLN A 395 16.79 12.91 -2.73
C GLN A 395 17.35 13.18 -4.13
N GLY A 396 16.93 14.29 -4.74
CA GLY A 396 17.34 14.62 -6.11
C GLY A 396 16.84 13.68 -7.22
N GLY A 397 16.12 12.63 -6.88
CA GLY A 397 15.72 11.57 -7.82
C GLY A 397 16.82 10.52 -8.05
N ASP A 398 17.82 10.48 -7.18
CA ASP A 398 18.92 9.50 -7.27
C ASP A 398 18.50 8.14 -6.68
N PHE A 399 18.30 7.16 -7.54
CA PHE A 399 17.93 5.79 -7.13
C PHE A 399 19.09 5.00 -6.51
N SER A 400 20.30 5.56 -6.46
CA SER A 400 21.46 4.94 -5.80
C SER A 400 21.49 5.17 -4.28
N GLU A 401 20.57 6.00 -3.74
CA GLU A 401 20.50 6.25 -2.31
C GLU A 401 20.09 4.98 -1.52
N PRO A 402 20.54 4.82 -0.25
CA PRO A 402 20.43 3.55 0.48
C PRO A 402 19.00 3.01 0.64
N VAL A 403 18.00 3.88 0.85
CA VAL A 403 16.61 3.44 1.04
C VAL A 403 16.04 2.85 -0.23
N THR A 404 16.25 3.53 -1.37
CA THR A 404 15.79 3.06 -2.69
C THR A 404 16.50 1.77 -3.10
N GLN A 405 17.83 1.72 -2.97
CA GLN A 405 18.61 0.51 -3.30
C GLN A 405 18.19 -0.70 -2.47
N ASN A 406 18.00 -0.53 -1.16
CA ASN A 406 17.56 -1.63 -0.32
C ASN A 406 16.11 -2.01 -0.61
N THR A 407 15.23 -1.04 -0.90
CA THR A 407 13.86 -1.34 -1.30
C THR A 407 13.81 -2.19 -2.56
N GLN A 408 14.61 -1.87 -3.59
CA GLN A 408 14.71 -2.66 -4.83
C GLN A 408 15.06 -4.14 -4.59
N ARG A 409 15.81 -4.46 -3.52
CA ARG A 409 16.18 -5.86 -3.20
C ARG A 409 15.01 -6.68 -2.68
N PHE A 410 14.00 -6.04 -2.11
CA PHE A 410 12.89 -6.72 -1.42
C PHE A 410 11.57 -6.65 -2.17
N VAL A 411 11.42 -5.69 -3.11
CA VAL A 411 10.20 -5.58 -3.91
C VAL A 411 10.40 -6.27 -5.26
N ARG A 412 9.37 -7.02 -5.69
CA ARG A 412 9.36 -7.68 -7.00
C ARG A 412 8.74 -6.81 -8.10
N CYS A 413 8.20 -5.64 -7.74
CA CYS A 413 7.63 -4.68 -8.68
C CYS A 413 8.12 -3.27 -8.33
N PHE A 414 8.54 -2.50 -9.36
CA PHE A 414 9.17 -1.20 -9.19
C PHE A 414 8.68 -0.25 -10.27
N TRP A 415 7.93 0.79 -9.87
CA TRP A 415 7.36 1.79 -10.76
C TRP A 415 8.11 3.11 -10.64
N ALA A 416 9.21 3.22 -11.36
CA ALA A 416 10.11 4.36 -11.30
C ALA A 416 9.45 5.62 -11.91
N LEU A 417 9.17 6.62 -11.08
CA LEU A 417 8.63 7.89 -11.57
C LEU A 417 9.75 8.79 -12.10
N ASP A 418 9.51 9.38 -13.26
CA ASP A 418 10.45 10.21 -13.99
C ASP A 418 10.03 11.68 -13.95
N ARG A 419 10.99 12.54 -13.60
CA ARG A 419 10.78 13.98 -13.53
C ARG A 419 10.52 14.60 -14.90
N SER A 420 11.17 14.11 -15.95
CA SER A 420 10.99 14.61 -17.32
C SER A 420 9.60 14.32 -17.85
N LEU A 421 9.07 13.13 -17.58
CA LEU A 421 7.69 12.77 -17.92
C LEU A 421 6.69 13.65 -17.16
N ALA A 422 6.92 13.90 -15.86
CA ALA A 422 6.06 14.78 -15.08
C ALA A 422 6.06 16.21 -15.60
N TYR A 423 7.23 16.76 -15.98
CA TYR A 423 7.33 18.09 -16.60
C TYR A 423 6.66 18.16 -17.98
N ALA A 424 6.73 17.07 -18.74
CA ALA A 424 5.99 16.93 -20.01
C ALA A 424 4.48 16.71 -19.81
N ARG A 425 3.99 16.69 -18.55
CA ARG A 425 2.59 16.39 -18.18
C ARG A 425 2.13 15.01 -18.65
N HIS A 426 3.06 14.09 -18.78
CA HIS A 426 2.76 12.68 -19.02
C HIS A 426 2.54 12.00 -17.67
N PHE A 427 1.28 11.68 -17.34
CA PHE A 427 0.90 10.98 -16.12
C PHE A 427 0.16 9.68 -16.46
N PRO A 428 0.30 8.63 -15.62
CA PRO A 428 1.31 8.53 -14.56
C PRO A 428 2.73 8.62 -15.14
N SER A 429 3.63 9.28 -14.41
CA SER A 429 5.00 9.52 -14.89
C SER A 429 5.92 8.31 -14.71
N ILE A 430 5.37 7.11 -14.84
CA ILE A 430 6.10 5.83 -14.71
C ILE A 430 6.97 5.65 -15.95
N ASN A 431 8.28 5.64 -15.74
CA ASN A 431 9.26 5.43 -16.79
C ASN A 431 9.36 3.94 -17.12
N TRP A 432 8.97 3.55 -18.31
CA TRP A 432 8.94 2.16 -18.76
C TRP A 432 10.32 1.52 -18.95
N ASN A 433 11.39 2.31 -19.12
CA ASN A 433 12.76 1.81 -19.23
C ASN A 433 13.38 1.50 -17.86
N ASN A 434 12.95 2.20 -16.80
CA ASN A 434 13.50 2.08 -15.45
C ASN A 434 12.59 1.28 -14.50
N SER A 435 11.40 0.91 -14.96
CA SER A 435 10.44 0.13 -14.19
C SER A 435 10.51 -1.35 -14.53
N TYR A 436 10.15 -2.20 -13.58
CA TYR A 436 10.11 -3.64 -13.79
C TYR A 436 9.04 -4.32 -12.94
N THR A 437 8.69 -5.54 -13.32
CA THR A 437 7.93 -6.49 -12.52
C THR A 437 8.50 -7.88 -12.71
N GLU A 438 8.70 -8.58 -11.60
CA GLU A 438 9.05 -10.00 -11.59
C GLU A 438 7.82 -10.92 -11.47
N TYR A 439 6.63 -10.34 -11.25
CA TYR A 439 5.37 -11.09 -11.19
C TYR A 439 4.85 -11.53 -12.55
N PHE A 440 5.40 -11.00 -13.63
CA PHE A 440 4.86 -11.19 -14.96
C PHE A 440 4.63 -12.67 -15.30
N ASN A 441 5.65 -13.52 -15.10
CA ASN A 441 5.57 -14.94 -15.42
C ASN A 441 4.54 -15.68 -14.56
N ASP A 442 4.40 -15.30 -13.29
CA ASP A 442 3.44 -15.89 -12.36
C ASP A 442 1.99 -15.55 -12.76
N LEU A 443 1.80 -14.40 -13.43
CA LEU A 443 0.49 -13.87 -13.82
C LEU A 443 0.04 -14.23 -15.24
N ILE A 444 0.94 -14.75 -16.11
CA ILE A 444 0.60 -15.15 -17.48
C ILE A 444 -0.64 -16.06 -17.55
N PRO A 445 -0.77 -17.10 -16.71
CA PRO A 445 -1.94 -17.99 -16.79
C PRO A 445 -3.25 -17.22 -16.61
N TRP A 446 -3.30 -16.31 -15.64
CA TRP A 446 -4.49 -15.50 -15.38
C TRP A 446 -4.83 -14.57 -16.56
N TYR A 447 -3.83 -13.90 -17.16
CA TYR A 447 -4.06 -13.05 -18.33
C TYR A 447 -4.51 -13.86 -19.54
N SER A 448 -3.90 -15.02 -19.78
CA SER A 448 -4.25 -15.89 -20.90
C SER A 448 -5.67 -16.42 -20.78
N GLU A 449 -6.09 -16.83 -19.59
CA GLU A 449 -7.44 -17.32 -19.33
C GLU A 449 -8.51 -16.22 -19.50
N ASN A 450 -8.23 -14.99 -19.09
CA ASN A 450 -9.20 -13.90 -19.07
C ASN A 450 -9.23 -13.08 -20.37
N PHE A 451 -8.10 -12.96 -21.09
CA PHE A 451 -7.98 -12.02 -22.22
C PHE A 451 -7.38 -12.61 -23.49
N GLY A 452 -6.94 -13.86 -23.47
CA GLY A 452 -6.35 -14.57 -24.60
C GLY A 452 -4.84 -14.79 -24.47
N GLU A 453 -4.35 -15.80 -25.17
CA GLU A 453 -2.95 -16.26 -25.07
C GLU A 453 -1.92 -15.29 -25.68
N ASP A 454 -2.37 -14.28 -26.42
CA ASP A 454 -1.53 -13.28 -27.06
C ASP A 454 -0.99 -12.19 -26.12
N PHE A 455 -1.41 -12.17 -24.86
CA PHE A 455 -0.99 -11.13 -23.88
C PHE A 455 0.53 -10.98 -23.79
N THR A 456 1.24 -12.11 -23.66
CA THR A 456 2.71 -12.10 -23.57
C THR A 456 3.34 -11.49 -24.80
N GLU A 457 2.88 -11.85 -26.00
CA GLU A 457 3.36 -11.31 -27.27
C GLU A 457 3.09 -9.81 -27.37
N LEU A 458 1.84 -9.38 -27.06
CA LEU A 458 1.45 -7.97 -27.08
C LEU A 458 2.39 -7.13 -26.20
N ARG A 459 2.61 -7.54 -24.95
CA ARG A 459 3.49 -6.84 -24.03
C ARG A 459 4.93 -6.78 -24.52
N VAL A 460 5.49 -7.91 -24.96
CA VAL A 460 6.89 -7.98 -25.43
C VAL A 460 7.10 -7.05 -26.63
N ARG A 461 6.17 -7.05 -27.59
CA ARG A 461 6.25 -6.19 -28.78
C ARG A 461 6.14 -4.71 -28.44
N ILE A 462 5.22 -4.33 -27.56
CA ILE A 462 5.07 -2.93 -27.09
C ILE A 462 6.33 -2.47 -26.38
N MET A 463 6.89 -3.27 -25.48
CA MET A 463 8.13 -2.95 -24.79
C MET A 463 9.33 -2.84 -25.74
N ALA A 464 9.41 -3.70 -26.74
CA ALA A 464 10.45 -3.63 -27.78
C ALA A 464 10.37 -2.33 -28.57
N LEU A 465 9.17 -1.90 -29.00
CA LEU A 465 8.98 -0.64 -29.71
C LEU A 465 9.39 0.59 -28.87
N LEU A 466 9.03 0.61 -27.58
CA LEU A 466 9.40 1.70 -26.66
C LEU A 466 10.91 1.76 -26.41
N ASN A 467 11.58 0.61 -26.27
CA ASN A 467 13.03 0.53 -26.10
C ASN A 467 13.77 0.98 -27.35
N GLU A 468 13.31 0.56 -28.53
CA GLU A 468 13.90 0.93 -29.81
C GLU A 468 13.71 2.44 -30.09
N GLU A 469 12.52 2.98 -29.82
CA GLU A 469 12.27 4.43 -29.91
C GLU A 469 13.23 5.21 -29.00
N SER A 470 13.46 4.76 -27.77
CA SER A 470 14.38 5.42 -26.84
C SER A 470 15.79 5.53 -27.44
N SER A 471 16.27 4.45 -28.08
CA SER A 471 17.56 4.44 -28.77
C SER A 471 17.58 5.35 -30.01
N LEU A 472 16.51 5.35 -30.79
CA LEU A 472 16.38 6.21 -31.97
C LEU A 472 16.30 7.71 -31.59
N MET A 473 15.66 8.05 -30.48
CA MET A 473 15.56 9.43 -30.01
C MET A 473 16.92 10.03 -29.62
N GLU A 474 17.90 9.22 -29.19
CA GLU A 474 19.28 9.69 -29.00
C GLU A 474 19.93 10.08 -30.34
N ILE A 475 19.65 9.33 -31.41
CA ILE A 475 20.11 9.64 -32.76
C ILE A 475 19.40 10.90 -33.28
N VAL A 476 18.08 11.00 -33.09
CA VAL A 476 17.27 12.17 -33.52
C VAL A 476 17.76 13.45 -32.87
N LYS A 477 18.18 13.44 -31.62
CA LYS A 477 18.77 14.62 -30.95
C LYS A 477 20.05 15.14 -31.64
N LEU A 478 20.79 14.26 -32.29
CA LEU A 478 22.07 14.60 -32.95
C LEU A 478 21.89 15.03 -34.39
N ILE A 479 21.06 14.37 -35.18
CA ILE A 479 20.97 14.54 -36.63
C ILE A 479 19.60 15.00 -37.15
N GLY A 480 18.59 15.06 -36.30
CA GLY A 480 17.20 15.38 -36.68
C GLY A 480 16.40 14.14 -37.17
N ALA A 481 15.07 14.22 -37.05
CA ALA A 481 14.16 13.12 -37.41
C ALA A 481 14.00 12.94 -38.94
N ASP A 482 14.22 14.01 -39.72
CA ASP A 482 13.95 14.00 -41.18
C ASP A 482 14.86 13.06 -41.94
N ILE A 483 16.06 12.80 -41.43
CA ILE A 483 17.11 11.99 -42.08
C ILE A 483 16.86 10.48 -41.88
N LEU A 484 16.03 10.11 -40.94
CA LEU A 484 15.77 8.70 -40.64
C LEU A 484 15.04 8.01 -41.81
N PRO A 485 15.32 6.73 -42.07
CA PRO A 485 14.55 5.94 -43.02
C PRO A 485 13.13 5.66 -42.48
N ASP A 486 12.18 5.31 -43.37
CA ASP A 486 10.77 5.21 -43.04
C ASP A 486 10.44 4.11 -42.03
N ASP A 487 11.20 3.02 -42.00
CA ASP A 487 11.09 1.97 -40.98
C ASP A 487 11.38 2.48 -39.56
N GLN A 488 12.40 3.33 -39.41
CA GLN A 488 12.72 3.95 -38.13
C GLN A 488 11.72 5.06 -37.76
N LYS A 489 11.25 5.84 -38.74
CA LYS A 489 10.17 6.81 -38.52
C LYS A 489 8.89 6.12 -38.06
N LEU A 490 8.57 4.95 -38.62
CA LEU A 490 7.41 4.15 -38.20
C LEU A 490 7.47 3.77 -36.73
N ILE A 491 8.66 3.38 -36.23
CA ILE A 491 8.84 3.05 -34.81
C ILE A 491 8.54 4.27 -33.95
N ILE A 492 9.06 5.45 -34.32
CA ILE A 492 8.83 6.70 -33.59
C ILE A 492 7.35 7.08 -33.56
N GLU A 493 6.65 7.02 -34.72
CA GLU A 493 5.23 7.35 -34.80
C GLU A 493 4.37 6.37 -34.01
N THR A 494 4.69 5.07 -34.08
CA THR A 494 3.97 4.04 -33.31
C THR A 494 4.22 4.20 -31.81
N ALA A 495 5.47 4.44 -31.39
CA ALA A 495 5.82 4.68 -30.01
C ALA A 495 5.14 5.94 -29.46
N LYS A 496 4.94 6.96 -30.27
CA LYS A 496 4.15 8.15 -29.90
C LYS A 496 2.70 7.76 -29.59
N VAL A 497 2.04 6.96 -30.44
CA VAL A 497 0.69 6.43 -30.16
C VAL A 497 0.67 5.63 -28.87
N ILE A 498 1.69 4.79 -28.62
CA ILE A 498 1.79 4.04 -27.37
C ILE A 498 1.90 4.97 -26.16
N ARG A 499 2.80 5.96 -26.21
CA ARG A 499 3.03 6.89 -25.10
C ARG A 499 1.81 7.78 -24.82
N GLU A 500 1.31 8.47 -25.83
CA GLU A 500 0.26 9.49 -25.70
C GLU A 500 -1.15 8.88 -25.75
N GLY A 501 -1.36 7.87 -26.56
CA GLY A 501 -2.66 7.20 -26.72
C GLY A 501 -2.93 6.11 -25.70
N PHE A 502 -1.89 5.41 -25.24
CA PHE A 502 -2.06 4.28 -24.33
C PHE A 502 -1.51 4.50 -22.93
N LEU A 503 -0.22 4.83 -22.77
CA LEU A 503 0.41 4.94 -21.45
C LEU A 503 -0.03 6.18 -20.67
N GLN A 504 -0.20 7.31 -21.35
CA GLN A 504 -0.69 8.52 -20.71
C GLN A 504 -2.16 8.37 -20.32
N GLN A 505 -2.46 8.51 -19.04
CA GLN A 505 -3.79 8.34 -18.46
C GLN A 505 -4.12 9.48 -17.50
N ASN A 506 -5.22 10.19 -17.77
CA ASN A 506 -5.59 11.36 -16.98
C ASN A 506 -6.43 10.95 -15.76
N ALA A 507 -5.85 11.06 -14.57
CA ALA A 507 -6.50 10.74 -13.29
C ALA A 507 -7.79 11.53 -13.01
N PHE A 508 -7.95 12.71 -13.62
CA PHE A 508 -9.10 13.61 -13.40
C PHE A 508 -10.12 13.57 -14.53
N HIS A 509 -9.90 12.76 -15.56
CA HIS A 509 -10.84 12.65 -16.68
C HIS A 509 -11.92 11.59 -16.37
N ALA A 510 -13.17 11.89 -16.70
CA ALA A 510 -14.32 11.04 -16.35
C ALA A 510 -14.20 9.58 -16.86
N THR A 511 -13.64 9.37 -18.05
CA THR A 511 -13.52 8.03 -18.67
C THR A 511 -12.10 7.50 -18.73
N ASP A 512 -11.08 8.38 -18.74
CA ASP A 512 -9.68 7.96 -18.88
C ASP A 512 -9.02 7.61 -17.54
N THR A 513 -9.60 8.01 -16.41
CA THR A 513 -9.06 7.73 -15.06
C THR A 513 -8.98 6.24 -14.73
N TYR A 514 -9.83 5.43 -15.36
CA TYR A 514 -9.88 3.97 -15.20
C TYR A 514 -10.19 3.32 -16.55
N MET A 515 -9.50 2.25 -16.87
CA MET A 515 -9.81 1.45 -18.05
C MET A 515 -9.88 -0.04 -17.68
N LYS A 516 -10.94 -0.71 -18.15
CA LYS A 516 -11.10 -2.15 -17.92
C LYS A 516 -9.96 -2.93 -18.60
N PRO A 517 -9.42 -3.98 -17.98
CA PRO A 517 -8.34 -4.77 -18.59
C PRO A 517 -8.63 -5.29 -19.99
N ALA A 518 -9.87 -5.70 -20.28
CA ALA A 518 -10.29 -6.14 -21.63
C ALA A 518 -10.12 -5.04 -22.69
N ASP A 519 -10.45 -3.79 -22.33
CA ASP A 519 -10.30 -2.65 -23.23
C ASP A 519 -8.81 -2.29 -23.41
N GLN A 520 -8.02 -2.41 -22.35
CA GLN A 520 -6.56 -2.23 -22.41
C GLN A 520 -5.92 -3.22 -23.40
N MET A 521 -6.29 -4.50 -23.33
CA MET A 521 -5.81 -5.52 -24.28
C MET A 521 -6.23 -5.23 -25.71
N SER A 522 -7.48 -4.79 -25.88
CA SER A 522 -8.00 -4.41 -27.20
C SER A 522 -7.23 -3.23 -27.81
N MET A 523 -6.88 -2.23 -27.00
CA MET A 523 -6.04 -1.11 -27.46
C MET A 523 -4.67 -1.58 -27.95
N LEU A 524 -4.00 -2.47 -27.20
CA LEU A 524 -2.70 -3.02 -27.63
C LEU A 524 -2.80 -3.74 -28.96
N ARG A 525 -3.86 -4.54 -29.17
CA ARG A 525 -4.11 -5.23 -30.45
C ARG A 525 -4.32 -4.25 -31.60
N VAL A 526 -5.08 -3.17 -31.39
CA VAL A 526 -5.31 -2.13 -32.41
C VAL A 526 -4.01 -1.43 -32.78
N ILE A 527 -3.19 -1.05 -31.79
CA ILE A 527 -1.91 -0.38 -32.02
C ILE A 527 -0.94 -1.27 -32.80
N LEU A 528 -0.82 -2.54 -32.41
CA LEU A 528 0.04 -3.48 -33.12
C LEU A 528 -0.47 -3.82 -34.51
N ARG A 529 -1.80 -3.84 -34.72
CA ARG A 529 -2.41 -3.99 -36.07
C ARG A 529 -2.00 -2.83 -36.98
N LEU A 530 -2.01 -1.58 -36.48
CA LEU A 530 -1.52 -0.43 -37.23
C LEU A 530 -0.05 -0.59 -37.57
N TYR A 531 0.78 -0.96 -36.59
CA TYR A 531 2.23 -1.14 -36.78
C TYR A 531 2.53 -2.19 -37.86
N ASP A 532 1.87 -3.35 -37.81
CA ASP A 532 2.08 -4.42 -38.77
C ASP A 532 1.65 -4.00 -40.17
N GLY A 533 0.46 -3.38 -40.31
CA GLY A 533 -0.02 -2.88 -41.58
C GLY A 533 0.88 -1.80 -42.19
N ALA A 534 1.40 -0.89 -41.34
CA ALA A 534 2.33 0.14 -41.77
C ALA A 534 3.70 -0.43 -42.16
N LYS A 535 4.20 -1.43 -41.42
CA LYS A 535 5.44 -2.15 -41.72
C LYS A 535 5.38 -2.84 -43.09
N ASP A 536 4.25 -3.45 -43.40
CA ASP A 536 4.02 -4.08 -44.71
C ASP A 536 4.04 -3.06 -45.87
N LEU A 537 3.49 -1.84 -45.66
CA LEU A 537 3.53 -0.78 -46.67
C LEU A 537 4.96 -0.26 -46.87
N VAL A 538 5.71 0.00 -45.81
CA VAL A 538 7.11 0.43 -45.84
C VAL A 538 7.99 -0.62 -46.56
N ALA A 539 7.78 -1.91 -46.26
CA ALA A 539 8.48 -3.01 -46.95
C ALA A 539 8.20 -3.06 -48.48
N GLN A 540 7.06 -2.53 -48.93
CA GLN A 540 6.70 -2.37 -50.33
C GLN A 540 7.23 -1.05 -50.94
N ASN A 541 8.10 -0.30 -50.20
CA ASN A 541 8.61 1.01 -50.56
C ASN A 541 7.52 2.09 -50.72
N ILE A 542 6.38 1.94 -50.05
CA ILE A 542 5.37 2.99 -49.95
C ILE A 542 5.74 3.93 -48.84
N PRO A 543 5.84 5.25 -49.09
CA PRO A 543 6.25 6.23 -48.08
C PRO A 543 5.28 6.23 -46.88
N LEU A 544 5.84 6.17 -45.68
CA LEU A 544 5.09 6.20 -44.41
C LEU A 544 4.18 7.43 -44.31
N ARG A 545 4.61 8.56 -44.87
CA ARG A 545 3.86 9.82 -44.85
C ARG A 545 2.45 9.67 -45.41
N GLN A 546 2.25 8.85 -46.45
CA GLN A 546 0.91 8.63 -47.02
C GLN A 546 -0.05 8.02 -46.00
N LEU A 547 0.42 7.13 -45.13
CA LEU A 547 -0.39 6.57 -44.04
C LEU A 547 -0.61 7.58 -42.91
N VAL A 548 0.39 8.36 -42.57
CA VAL A 548 0.28 9.45 -41.57
C VAL A 548 -0.76 10.49 -42.02
N ASP A 549 -0.74 10.87 -43.29
CA ASP A 549 -1.68 11.84 -43.86
C ASP A 549 -3.15 11.35 -43.85
N THR A 550 -3.42 10.06 -43.67
CA THR A 550 -4.80 9.54 -43.44
C THR A 550 -5.38 9.96 -42.09
N GLY A 551 -4.54 10.39 -41.15
CA GLY A 551 -4.94 10.75 -39.79
C GLY A 551 -5.15 9.56 -38.84
N VAL A 552 -4.86 8.31 -39.25
CA VAL A 552 -5.09 7.11 -38.44
C VAL A 552 -4.26 7.13 -37.14
N PHE A 553 -3.02 7.59 -37.15
CA PHE A 553 -2.19 7.70 -35.94
C PHE A 553 -2.84 8.65 -34.92
N THR A 554 -3.27 9.83 -35.37
CA THR A 554 -3.96 10.82 -34.49
C THR A 554 -5.29 10.29 -33.97
N ALA A 555 -6.02 9.50 -34.75
CA ALA A 555 -7.25 8.86 -34.29
C ALA A 555 -6.99 7.85 -33.16
N LEU A 556 -5.90 7.06 -33.27
CA LEU A 556 -5.52 6.13 -32.21
C LEU A 556 -4.98 6.81 -30.94
N GLU A 557 -4.33 7.97 -31.04
CA GLU A 557 -3.95 8.78 -29.85
C GLU A 557 -5.18 9.16 -29.01
N ARG A 558 -6.36 9.32 -29.63
CA ARG A 558 -7.62 9.68 -28.98
C ARG A 558 -8.50 8.48 -28.61
N MET A 559 -8.15 7.29 -29.07
CA MET A 559 -8.92 6.05 -28.87
C MET A 559 -9.28 5.83 -27.40
N LYS A 560 -8.39 6.17 -26.46
CA LYS A 560 -8.60 6.02 -25.01
C LYS A 560 -9.87 6.69 -24.48
N PHE A 561 -10.26 7.84 -25.04
CA PHE A 561 -11.45 8.56 -24.62
C PHE A 561 -12.73 7.96 -25.18
N GLU A 562 -12.67 7.46 -26.42
CA GLU A 562 -13.83 6.91 -27.13
C GLU A 562 -14.16 5.50 -26.64
N LEU A 563 -13.15 4.65 -26.42
CA LEU A 563 -13.32 3.32 -25.81
C LEU A 563 -13.88 3.43 -24.39
N GLY A 564 -13.32 4.33 -23.56
CA GLY A 564 -13.85 4.61 -22.24
C GLY A 564 -15.29 5.15 -22.26
N GLY A 565 -15.71 5.77 -23.38
CA GLY A 565 -17.08 6.20 -23.66
C GLY A 565 -18.00 5.10 -24.20
N GLY A 566 -17.49 3.88 -24.39
CA GLY A 566 -18.28 2.71 -24.82
C GLY A 566 -18.23 2.41 -26.32
N LYS A 567 -17.36 3.06 -27.10
CA LYS A 567 -17.15 2.73 -28.50
C LYS A 567 -16.42 1.38 -28.63
N PRO A 568 -16.88 0.44 -29.45
CA PRO A 568 -16.24 -0.87 -29.55
C PRO A 568 -14.87 -0.79 -30.23
N ALA A 569 -13.91 -1.57 -29.74
CA ALA A 569 -12.56 -1.66 -30.32
C ALA A 569 -12.54 -2.13 -31.79
N ALA A 570 -13.55 -2.89 -32.21
CA ALA A 570 -13.71 -3.34 -33.59
C ALA A 570 -13.75 -2.18 -34.60
N GLU A 571 -14.35 -1.05 -34.25
CA GLU A 571 -14.40 0.13 -35.13
C GLU A 571 -13.01 0.72 -35.39
N PHE A 572 -12.12 0.67 -34.37
CA PHE A 572 -10.73 1.11 -34.54
C PHE A 572 -9.91 0.12 -35.36
N MET A 573 -10.20 -1.18 -35.26
CA MET A 573 -9.60 -2.19 -36.14
C MET A 573 -9.98 -1.92 -37.59
N GLU A 574 -11.27 -1.69 -37.85
CA GLU A 574 -11.75 -1.35 -39.20
C GLU A 574 -11.14 -0.04 -39.72
N LEU A 575 -11.00 0.97 -38.86
CA LEU A 575 -10.36 2.23 -39.22
C LEU A 575 -8.91 2.02 -39.67
N VAL A 576 -8.14 1.21 -38.94
CA VAL A 576 -6.77 0.83 -39.29
C VAL A 576 -6.73 0.07 -40.62
N ASP A 577 -7.55 -0.96 -40.76
CA ASP A 577 -7.58 -1.78 -41.99
C ASP A 577 -7.96 -0.95 -43.21
N ASN A 578 -8.94 -0.05 -43.09
CA ASN A 578 -9.36 0.84 -44.15
C ASN A 578 -8.27 1.85 -44.53
N ALA A 579 -7.55 2.43 -43.55
CA ALA A 579 -6.45 3.34 -43.82
C ALA A 579 -5.31 2.64 -44.57
N VAL A 580 -4.88 1.48 -44.11
CA VAL A 580 -3.83 0.69 -44.77
C VAL A 580 -4.26 0.28 -46.19
N ALA A 581 -5.51 -0.20 -46.36
CA ALA A 581 -6.04 -0.61 -47.66
C ALA A 581 -6.18 0.57 -48.63
N SER A 582 -6.53 1.76 -48.16
CA SER A 582 -6.63 2.98 -48.99
C SER A 582 -5.28 3.38 -49.55
N VAL A 583 -4.23 3.41 -48.71
CA VAL A 583 -2.87 3.71 -49.14
C VAL A 583 -2.32 2.65 -50.08
N ARG A 584 -2.57 1.37 -49.82
CA ARG A 584 -2.16 0.28 -50.73
C ARG A 584 -2.81 0.42 -52.10
N ARG A 585 -4.12 0.72 -52.17
CA ARG A 585 -4.84 0.93 -53.44
C ARG A 585 -4.35 2.14 -54.23
N ALA A 586 -3.94 3.21 -53.53
CA ALA A 586 -3.41 4.41 -54.18
C ALA A 586 -2.02 4.20 -54.84
N ASN A 587 -1.31 3.12 -54.48
CA ASN A 587 0.02 2.80 -54.99
C ASN A 587 0.06 1.48 -55.79
N ALA A 588 -1.07 0.78 -55.97
CA ALA A 588 -1.24 -0.38 -56.85
C ALA A 588 -1.59 0.09 -58.27
#